data_c9457e4b4c76250ecce12c21a0e5e328
#
_entry.id   c9457e4b4c76250ecce12c21a0e5e328
#
_cell.length_a   1.000
_cell.length_b   1.000
_cell.length_c   1.000
_cell.angle_alpha   90.00
_cell.angle_beta   90.00
_cell.angle_gamma   90.00
#
_symmetry.space_group_name_H-M   'P 1'
#
loop_
_entity.id
_entity.type
_entity.pdbx_description
1 polymer ?
#
loop_
_entity_poly.entity_id
_entity_poly.type
_entity_poly.pdbx_seq_one_letter_code
_entity_poly.pdbx_strand_id
1 'polypeptide(L)'
;NNTDVYFNIAQNSQLDDAQKNLRNPVAIGNLASYQQTSMRIMPTLRLQYDFLDPAGEAKLRYSGYIKFDSENVKDTKFLPRETTSKNWNDGSVNKAYGKESEAFSIYTAHDLTWQPKLPEAHSLMLYGKWEMDMANSRNQEFERYGLASTSATDVTNLGHLNTFKSERSEGRNMAFLLQGHYFLLDRYVFDVTARWDGSTRFGPGNRWGFFPSASVKWLISEEKFFDFADDWMDEFALRLSYGVTGNRPDYEYLHYARYNSFGTSYIDIPAIK
;
A
#
# COMPACT_ATOMS: atom_id res chain seq x y z
N ASN A 1 28.20 36.29 17.05
CA ASN A 1 28.37 37.13 15.87
C ASN A 1 28.48 36.22 14.64
N ASN A 2 27.38 35.90 14.06
CA ASN A 2 27.37 35.10 12.83
C ASN A 2 27.35 36.09 11.66
N THR A 3 28.54 36.47 11.19
CA THR A 3 28.74 37.42 10.10
C THR A 3 28.34 36.86 8.73
N ASP A 4 28.00 35.57 8.64
CA ASP A 4 27.64 34.89 7.41
C ASP A 4 26.14 34.92 7.13
N VAL A 5 25.35 35.56 7.98
CA VAL A 5 23.90 35.65 7.81
C VAL A 5 23.55 36.98 7.19
N TYR A 6 23.24 37.00 5.91
CA TYR A 6 22.86 38.20 5.14
C TYR A 6 21.62 38.93 5.69
N PHE A 7 20.89 38.33 6.59
CA PHE A 7 19.70 38.92 7.18
C PHE A 7 19.61 38.59 8.67
N ASN A 8 19.86 39.57 9.51
CA ASN A 8 19.74 39.42 10.95
C ASN A 8 18.38 39.93 11.43
N ILE A 9 17.44 39.02 11.63
CA ILE A 9 16.12 39.34 12.18
C ILE A 9 16.20 39.59 13.70
N ALA A 10 17.23 39.11 14.36
CA ALA A 10 17.26 38.91 15.81
C ALA A 10 17.34 40.19 16.64
N GLN A 11 17.68 41.34 16.07
CA GLN A 11 18.03 42.54 16.86
C GLN A 11 17.28 43.82 16.49
N ASN A 12 16.31 43.73 15.57
CA ASN A 12 15.60 44.94 15.17
C ASN A 12 14.29 45.08 15.95
N SER A 13 14.30 46.03 16.92
CA SER A 13 13.13 46.35 17.73
C SER A 13 11.97 46.96 16.93
N GLN A 14 12.20 47.30 15.65
CA GLN A 14 11.22 47.90 14.75
C GLN A 14 10.43 46.84 13.95
N LEU A 15 10.76 45.56 14.07
CA LEU A 15 10.00 44.48 13.41
C LEU A 15 8.68 44.28 14.13
N ASP A 16 7.61 44.12 13.36
CA ASP A 16 6.31 43.69 13.89
C ASP A 16 6.36 42.22 14.38
N ASP A 17 5.33 41.78 15.11
CA ASP A 17 5.32 40.44 15.69
C ASP A 17 5.25 39.34 14.62
N ALA A 18 4.71 39.62 13.45
CA ALA A 18 4.70 38.67 12.33
C ALA A 18 6.10 38.50 11.77
N GLN A 19 6.85 39.60 11.61
CA GLN A 19 8.21 39.59 11.14
C GLN A 19 9.19 38.93 12.14
N LYS A 20 8.97 39.10 13.44
CA LYS A 20 9.73 38.41 14.51
C LYS A 20 9.55 36.88 14.47
N ASN A 21 8.42 36.41 13.95
CA ASN A 21 8.13 34.98 13.82
C ASN A 21 8.69 34.35 12.54
N LEU A 22 9.19 35.16 11.58
CA LEU A 22 9.85 34.67 10.41
C LEU A 22 11.14 33.93 10.75
N ARG A 23 11.41 32.85 10.02
CA ARG A 23 12.68 32.14 10.13
C ARG A 23 13.63 32.61 9.04
N ASN A 24 14.90 32.75 9.41
CA ASN A 24 15.93 33.10 8.45
C ASN A 24 16.24 31.88 7.53
N PRO A 25 15.99 31.94 6.23
CA PRO A 25 16.22 30.82 5.32
C PRO A 25 17.71 30.44 5.20
N VAL A 26 18.63 31.40 5.30
CA VAL A 26 20.08 31.13 5.26
C VAL A 26 20.51 30.40 6.54
N ALA A 27 20.01 30.84 7.69
CA ALA A 27 20.29 30.15 8.95
C ALA A 27 19.70 28.75 8.98
N ILE A 28 18.51 28.54 8.39
CA ILE A 28 17.92 27.18 8.23
C ILE A 28 18.86 26.33 7.39
N GLY A 29 19.30 26.82 6.22
CA GLY A 29 20.16 26.05 5.33
C GLY A 29 21.50 25.64 5.96
N ASN A 30 22.04 26.49 6.84
CA ASN A 30 23.36 26.24 7.45
C ASN A 30 23.29 25.48 8.79
N LEU A 31 22.23 25.65 9.56
CA LEU A 31 22.18 25.20 10.95
C LEU A 31 21.11 24.17 11.25
N ALA A 32 20.06 24.10 10.44
CA ALA A 32 19.03 23.04 10.60
C ALA A 32 19.57 21.69 10.14
N SER A 33 19.17 20.65 10.83
CA SER A 33 19.44 19.29 10.38
C SER A 33 18.14 18.59 9.95
N TYR A 34 18.23 17.84 8.88
CA TYR A 34 17.21 16.89 8.46
C TYR A 34 17.87 15.59 8.05
N GLN A 35 17.46 14.51 8.68
CA GLN A 35 17.97 13.18 8.38
C GLN A 35 16.80 12.22 8.20
N GLN A 36 16.82 11.47 7.12
CA GLN A 36 15.94 10.34 6.89
C GLN A 36 16.79 9.07 6.82
N THR A 37 16.36 8.06 7.57
CA THR A 37 16.94 6.73 7.51
C THR A 37 15.83 5.76 7.13
N SER A 38 16.05 4.97 6.10
CA SER A 38 15.12 3.92 5.68
C SER A 38 15.84 2.59 5.63
N MET A 39 15.21 1.57 6.21
CA MET A 39 15.64 0.18 6.10
C MET A 39 14.46 -0.65 5.63
N ARG A 40 14.65 -1.43 4.57
CA ARG A 40 13.65 -2.34 4.04
C ARG A 40 14.25 -3.71 3.76
N ILE A 41 13.59 -4.75 4.24
CA ILE A 41 14.01 -6.15 4.08
C ILE A 41 12.83 -6.91 3.47
N MET A 42 13.07 -7.56 2.31
CA MET A 42 12.02 -8.24 1.55
C MET A 42 12.46 -9.66 1.13
N PRO A 43 12.58 -10.61 2.07
CA PRO A 43 12.84 -11.99 1.70
C PRO A 43 11.65 -12.60 0.96
N THR A 44 11.94 -13.37 -0.09
CA THR A 44 10.94 -14.11 -0.85
C THR A 44 11.38 -15.55 -0.97
N LEU A 45 10.52 -16.47 -0.55
CA LEU A 45 10.69 -17.90 -0.74
C LEU A 45 9.77 -18.37 -1.85
N ARG A 46 10.27 -19.16 -2.79
CA ARG A 46 9.49 -19.75 -3.88
C ARG A 46 9.71 -21.24 -3.91
N LEU A 47 8.62 -21.98 -4.14
CA LEU A 47 8.61 -23.40 -4.34
C LEU A 47 7.80 -23.71 -5.61
N GLN A 48 8.35 -24.51 -6.48
CA GLN A 48 7.64 -25.08 -7.62
C GLN A 48 7.84 -26.58 -7.60
N TYR A 49 6.76 -27.33 -7.84
CA TYR A 49 6.79 -28.76 -7.88
C TYR A 49 5.89 -29.29 -8.98
N ASP A 50 6.45 -30.12 -9.84
CA ASP A 50 5.73 -30.82 -10.89
C ASP A 50 5.39 -32.24 -10.39
N PHE A 51 4.09 -32.53 -10.18
CA PHE A 51 3.64 -33.84 -9.70
C PHE A 51 3.67 -34.91 -10.79
N LEU A 52 3.64 -34.48 -12.05
CA LEU A 52 3.72 -35.33 -13.23
C LEU A 52 4.97 -34.99 -14.04
N ASP A 53 5.37 -35.87 -14.94
CA ASP A 53 6.49 -35.62 -15.83
C ASP A 53 6.28 -34.33 -16.65
N PRO A 54 7.16 -33.30 -16.50
CA PRO A 54 7.02 -32.04 -17.24
C PRO A 54 7.08 -32.22 -18.77
N ALA A 55 7.73 -33.28 -19.26
CA ALA A 55 7.79 -33.64 -20.67
C ALA A 55 6.57 -34.44 -21.14
N GLY A 56 5.73 -34.91 -20.22
CA GLY A 56 4.53 -35.68 -20.51
C GLY A 56 3.39 -34.80 -21.06
N GLU A 57 2.40 -35.46 -21.64
CA GLU A 57 1.20 -34.78 -22.18
C GLU A 57 0.27 -34.27 -21.09
N ALA A 58 0.18 -34.95 -19.95
CA ALA A 58 -0.55 -34.48 -18.77
C ALA A 58 0.39 -33.71 -17.84
N LYS A 59 -0.05 -32.56 -17.34
CA LYS A 59 0.75 -31.72 -16.44
C LYS A 59 -0.04 -31.39 -15.18
N LEU A 60 0.62 -31.52 -14.04
CA LEU A 60 0.07 -31.06 -12.76
C LEU A 60 1.21 -30.37 -12.01
N ARG A 61 1.11 -29.04 -11.92
CA ARG A 61 2.14 -28.18 -11.32
C ARG A 61 1.57 -27.40 -10.18
N TYR A 62 2.31 -27.40 -9.09
CA TYR A 62 2.12 -26.49 -7.98
C TYR A 62 3.19 -25.41 -8.01
N SER A 63 2.81 -24.15 -7.78
CA SER A 63 3.71 -23.05 -7.49
C SER A 63 3.25 -22.34 -6.21
N GLY A 64 4.19 -22.02 -5.37
CA GLY A 64 3.91 -21.28 -4.16
C GLY A 64 5.00 -20.28 -3.85
N TYR A 65 4.66 -19.14 -3.30
CA TYR A 65 5.64 -18.24 -2.73
C TYR A 65 5.12 -17.50 -1.51
N ILE A 66 6.06 -17.14 -0.65
CA ILE A 66 5.82 -16.32 0.53
C ILE A 66 6.80 -15.15 0.46
N LYS A 67 6.28 -13.94 0.53
CA LYS A 67 7.04 -12.69 0.60
C LYS A 67 6.78 -12.05 1.95
N PHE A 68 7.86 -11.73 2.65
CA PHE A 68 7.84 -10.85 3.81
C PHE A 68 8.34 -9.47 3.36
N ASP A 69 7.78 -8.42 3.90
CA ASP A 69 8.20 -7.04 3.63
C ASP A 69 8.18 -6.27 4.94
N SER A 70 9.34 -5.88 5.41
CA SER A 70 9.52 -5.10 6.64
C SER A 70 10.22 -3.81 6.28
N GLU A 71 9.57 -2.70 6.54
CA GLU A 71 10.09 -1.36 6.28
C GLU A 71 10.05 -0.53 7.57
N ASN A 72 11.16 0.13 7.85
CA ASN A 72 11.28 1.09 8.93
C ASN A 72 11.86 2.38 8.37
N VAL A 73 11.13 3.49 8.54
CA VAL A 73 11.55 4.82 8.12
C VAL A 73 11.56 5.73 9.34
N LYS A 74 12.69 6.36 9.57
CA LYS A 74 12.87 7.34 10.64
C LYS A 74 13.27 8.68 10.04
N ASP A 75 12.44 9.69 10.26
CA ASP A 75 12.72 11.08 9.93
C ASP A 75 13.01 11.85 11.19
N THR A 76 14.10 12.60 11.20
CA THR A 76 14.44 13.52 12.27
C THR A 76 14.73 14.90 11.69
N LYS A 77 14.22 15.93 12.32
CA LYS A 77 14.47 17.32 11.95
C LYS A 77 14.73 18.15 13.20
N PHE A 78 15.76 18.96 13.15
CA PHE A 78 16.09 19.89 14.22
C PHE A 78 16.19 21.31 13.65
N LEU A 79 15.53 22.26 14.32
CA LEU A 79 15.56 23.69 14.00
C LEU A 79 16.10 24.43 15.20
N PRO A 80 17.39 24.84 15.20
CA PRO A 80 17.99 25.54 16.30
C PRO A 80 17.42 26.94 16.46
N ARG A 81 17.60 27.51 17.65
CA ARG A 81 17.13 28.85 18.01
C ARG A 81 17.64 29.92 17.04
N GLU A 82 18.85 29.79 16.56
CA GLU A 82 19.53 30.73 15.65
C GLU A 82 18.79 30.89 14.31
N THR A 83 17.88 29.98 13.98
CA THR A 83 17.01 30.10 12.80
C THR A 83 15.84 31.08 13.00
N THR A 84 15.66 31.62 14.19
CA THR A 84 14.58 32.55 14.56
C THR A 84 15.14 33.81 15.25
N SER A 85 14.30 34.84 15.36
CA SER A 85 14.59 36.05 16.14
C SER A 85 14.26 35.93 17.62
N LYS A 86 13.73 34.80 18.07
CA LYS A 86 13.29 34.58 19.44
C LYS A 86 14.46 34.43 20.42
N ASN A 87 14.25 34.85 21.67
CA ASN A 87 15.25 34.70 22.72
C ASN A 87 15.37 33.24 23.19
N TRP A 88 16.49 32.90 23.85
CA TRP A 88 16.72 31.56 24.40
C TRP A 88 15.72 31.13 25.47
N ASN A 89 15.10 32.07 26.16
CA ASN A 89 14.08 31.82 27.17
C ASN A 89 12.67 31.61 26.58
N ASP A 90 12.52 31.78 25.28
CA ASP A 90 11.26 31.41 24.59
C ASP A 90 11.17 29.91 24.48
N GLY A 91 10.18 29.31 25.13
CA GLY A 91 9.96 27.87 25.15
C GLY A 91 9.67 27.24 23.78
N SER A 92 9.51 28.06 22.72
CA SER A 92 9.26 27.57 21.35
C SER A 92 10.50 27.44 20.47
N VAL A 93 11.68 27.78 20.98
CA VAL A 93 12.95 27.64 20.26
C VAL A 93 13.53 26.24 20.39
N ASN A 94 14.55 25.93 19.61
CA ASN A 94 15.18 24.60 19.57
C ASN A 94 14.14 23.51 19.35
N LYS A 95 13.51 23.55 18.17
CA LYS A 95 12.45 22.64 17.80
C LYS A 95 13.02 21.35 17.25
N ALA A 96 12.65 20.23 17.85
CA ALA A 96 12.94 18.89 17.35
C ALA A 96 11.66 18.21 16.90
N TYR A 97 11.73 17.59 15.73
CA TYR A 97 10.68 16.79 15.13
C TYR A 97 11.19 15.38 14.83
N GLY A 98 10.39 14.39 15.15
CA GLY A 98 10.64 13.00 14.79
C GLY A 98 9.39 12.35 14.24
N LYS A 99 9.57 11.53 13.22
CA LYS A 99 8.55 10.64 12.68
C LYS A 99 9.14 9.26 12.51
N GLU A 100 8.47 8.27 13.04
CA GLU A 100 8.81 6.87 12.89
C GLU A 100 7.65 6.16 12.20
N SER A 101 7.95 5.49 11.10
CA SER A 101 7.00 4.72 10.32
C SER A 101 7.51 3.29 10.22
N GLU A 102 6.75 2.37 10.78
CA GLU A 102 7.00 0.93 10.71
C GLU A 102 5.91 0.29 9.88
N ALA A 103 6.28 -0.51 8.89
CA ALA A 103 5.37 -1.29 8.09
C ALA A 103 5.87 -2.74 8.03
N PHE A 104 4.94 -3.67 8.20
CA PHE A 104 5.20 -5.08 8.04
C PHE A 104 4.07 -5.72 7.25
N SER A 105 4.41 -6.47 6.20
CA SER A 105 3.43 -7.25 5.46
C SER A 105 3.93 -8.64 5.12
N ILE A 106 2.98 -9.55 5.01
CA ILE A 106 3.18 -10.91 4.51
C ILE A 106 2.24 -11.08 3.34
N TYR A 107 2.78 -11.47 2.20
CA TYR A 107 2.00 -11.92 1.06
C TYR A 107 2.35 -13.36 0.72
N THR A 108 1.34 -14.21 0.56
CA THR A 108 1.53 -15.57 0.10
C THR A 108 0.55 -15.89 -1.02
N ALA A 109 1.00 -16.63 -2.01
CA ALA A 109 0.18 -17.14 -3.09
C ALA A 109 0.57 -18.58 -3.44
N HIS A 110 -0.44 -19.39 -3.69
CA HIS A 110 -0.31 -20.79 -4.03
C HIS A 110 -1.20 -21.09 -5.20
N ASP A 111 -0.63 -21.62 -6.26
CA ASP A 111 -1.35 -21.98 -7.48
C ASP A 111 -1.14 -23.45 -7.82
N LEU A 112 -2.22 -24.05 -8.33
CA LEU A 112 -2.22 -25.38 -8.88
C LEU A 112 -2.74 -25.31 -10.32
N THR A 113 -1.94 -25.74 -11.27
CA THR A 113 -2.31 -25.85 -12.68
C THR A 113 -2.40 -27.32 -13.05
N TRP A 114 -3.54 -27.72 -13.60
CA TRP A 114 -3.75 -29.06 -14.09
C TRP A 114 -4.17 -29.05 -15.56
N GLN A 115 -3.41 -29.77 -16.36
CA GLN A 115 -3.68 -30.04 -17.78
C GLN A 115 -3.72 -31.55 -17.97
N PRO A 116 -4.93 -32.18 -17.96
CA PRO A 116 -5.06 -33.62 -18.23
C PRO A 116 -4.74 -33.96 -19.69
N LYS A 117 -4.27 -35.14 -19.93
CA LYS A 117 -4.25 -35.70 -21.28
C LYS A 117 -5.68 -36.00 -21.69
N LEU A 118 -6.12 -35.40 -22.80
CA LEU A 118 -7.42 -35.63 -23.41
C LEU A 118 -7.26 -36.07 -24.88
N PRO A 119 -8.27 -36.59 -25.54
CA PRO A 119 -8.25 -36.86 -26.99
C PRO A 119 -7.92 -35.58 -27.79
N GLU A 120 -7.37 -35.72 -28.99
CA GLU A 120 -6.86 -34.64 -29.83
C GLU A 120 -7.84 -33.45 -30.03
N ALA A 121 -9.14 -33.74 -30.07
CA ALA A 121 -10.15 -32.69 -30.23
C ALA A 121 -10.43 -31.85 -28.95
N HIS A 122 -9.76 -32.14 -27.84
CA HIS A 122 -10.06 -31.58 -26.53
C HIS A 122 -8.78 -31.09 -25.85
N SER A 123 -8.80 -29.87 -25.36
CA SER A 123 -7.76 -29.37 -24.45
C SER A 123 -8.41 -28.71 -23.24
N LEU A 124 -7.95 -29.06 -22.04
CA LEU A 124 -8.49 -28.52 -20.80
C LEU A 124 -7.32 -28.07 -19.93
N MET A 125 -7.41 -26.84 -19.43
CA MET A 125 -6.56 -26.33 -18.36
C MET A 125 -7.43 -25.87 -17.20
N LEU A 126 -7.17 -26.44 -16.03
CA LEU A 126 -7.77 -25.99 -14.78
C LEU A 126 -6.70 -25.30 -13.95
N TYR A 127 -7.02 -24.13 -13.44
CA TYR A 127 -6.16 -23.32 -12.62
C TYR A 127 -6.86 -22.96 -11.33
N GLY A 128 -6.24 -23.28 -10.22
CA GLY A 128 -6.69 -22.87 -8.89
C GLY A 128 -5.64 -22.01 -8.22
N LYS A 129 -6.03 -20.90 -7.62
CA LYS A 129 -5.14 -20.03 -6.85
C LYS A 129 -5.76 -19.67 -5.52
N TRP A 130 -4.96 -19.71 -4.48
CA TRP A 130 -5.23 -19.10 -3.20
C TRP A 130 -4.17 -18.06 -2.90
N GLU A 131 -4.59 -16.89 -2.46
CA GLU A 131 -3.69 -15.82 -2.05
C GLU A 131 -4.16 -15.14 -0.77
N MET A 132 -3.21 -14.70 0.03
CA MET A 132 -3.47 -13.95 1.25
C MET A 132 -2.43 -12.85 1.40
N ASP A 133 -2.89 -11.66 1.77
CA ASP A 133 -2.02 -10.59 2.23
C ASP A 133 -2.44 -10.10 3.62
N MET A 134 -1.45 -9.81 4.43
CA MET A 134 -1.61 -9.20 5.74
C MET A 134 -0.65 -8.02 5.81
N ALA A 135 -1.14 -6.86 6.18
CA ALA A 135 -0.33 -5.66 6.35
C ALA A 135 -0.64 -4.98 7.67
N ASN A 136 0.42 -4.58 8.37
CA ASN A 136 0.36 -3.77 9.57
C ASN A 136 1.23 -2.55 9.35
N SER A 137 0.76 -1.38 9.73
CA SER A 137 1.57 -0.17 9.77
C SER A 137 1.35 0.61 11.05
N ARG A 138 2.39 1.24 11.53
CA ARG A 138 2.39 2.13 12.67
C ARG A 138 3.17 3.38 12.32
N ASN A 139 2.52 4.52 12.47
CA ASN A 139 3.15 5.83 12.29
C ASN A 139 3.10 6.58 13.61
N GLN A 140 4.25 7.10 14.04
CA GLN A 140 4.36 7.95 15.21
C GLN A 140 5.04 9.24 14.81
N GLU A 141 4.48 10.36 15.25
CA GLU A 141 4.99 11.70 14.97
C GLU A 141 5.01 12.47 16.29
N PHE A 142 6.13 13.08 16.59
CA PHE A 142 6.29 13.90 17.78
C PHE A 142 7.12 15.14 17.50
N GLU A 143 6.73 16.22 18.16
CA GLU A 143 7.38 17.50 18.04
C GLU A 143 7.58 18.09 19.44
N ARG A 144 8.79 18.55 19.70
CA ARG A 144 9.16 19.18 20.96
C ARG A 144 9.82 20.53 20.74
N TYR A 145 9.60 21.41 21.67
CA TYR A 145 10.24 22.74 21.73
C TYR A 145 11.01 22.90 23.03
N GLY A 146 11.82 23.96 23.07
CA GLY A 146 12.51 24.42 24.29
C GLY A 146 13.58 23.44 24.75
N LEU A 147 14.24 22.77 23.81
CA LEU A 147 15.42 21.96 24.15
C LEU A 147 16.54 22.84 24.66
N ALA A 148 17.22 22.39 25.70
CA ALA A 148 18.19 23.21 26.47
C ALA A 148 19.43 23.59 25.66
N SER A 149 19.71 22.92 24.56
CA SER A 149 20.95 23.15 23.77
C SER A 149 20.69 22.84 22.30
N THR A 150 21.42 23.51 21.41
CA THR A 150 21.48 23.23 19.98
C THR A 150 22.12 21.86 19.65
N SER A 151 22.89 21.31 20.60
CA SER A 151 23.48 19.96 20.47
C SER A 151 22.53 18.83 20.92
N ALA A 152 21.46 19.15 21.67
CA ALA A 152 20.46 18.19 22.12
C ALA A 152 19.39 18.01 21.05
N THR A 153 19.76 17.41 19.92
CA THR A 153 18.90 17.28 18.73
C THR A 153 17.89 16.14 18.81
N ASP A 154 18.04 15.25 19.79
CA ASP A 154 17.14 14.12 19.96
C ASP A 154 15.80 14.57 20.54
N VAL A 155 14.71 14.17 19.89
CA VAL A 155 13.34 14.46 20.33
C VAL A 155 12.95 13.79 21.66
N THR A 156 13.74 12.84 22.14
CA THR A 156 13.54 12.21 23.46
C THR A 156 14.07 13.06 24.61
N ASN A 157 14.89 14.08 24.32
CA ASN A 157 15.43 14.99 25.32
C ASN A 157 14.33 15.83 26.00
N LEU A 158 14.67 16.36 27.19
CA LEU A 158 13.79 17.23 27.96
C LEU A 158 13.41 18.49 27.16
N GLY A 159 12.13 18.72 27.04
CA GLY A 159 11.54 19.85 26.33
C GLY A 159 10.01 19.76 26.42
N HIS A 160 9.34 20.81 25.96
CA HIS A 160 7.87 20.81 25.93
C HIS A 160 7.35 20.02 24.74
N LEU A 161 6.55 18.97 25.01
CA LEU A 161 5.86 18.22 23.97
C LEU A 161 4.78 19.13 23.35
N ASN A 162 4.91 19.39 22.06
CA ASN A 162 3.94 20.19 21.32
C ASN A 162 2.90 19.31 20.61
N THR A 163 3.38 18.28 19.93
CA THR A 163 2.53 17.39 19.16
C THR A 163 2.97 15.94 19.38
N PHE A 164 2.00 15.08 19.61
CA PHE A 164 2.16 13.63 19.51
C PHE A 164 1.00 13.07 18.74
N LYS A 165 1.30 12.34 17.66
CA LYS A 165 0.33 11.59 16.89
C LYS A 165 0.78 10.15 16.79
N SER A 166 -0.16 9.22 16.90
CA SER A 166 0.09 7.81 16.69
C SER A 166 -1.07 7.23 15.90
N GLU A 167 -0.74 6.61 14.77
CA GLU A 167 -1.71 5.96 13.91
C GLU A 167 -1.28 4.50 13.72
N ARG A 168 -2.26 3.60 13.73
CA ARG A 168 -2.06 2.20 13.43
C ARG A 168 -3.09 1.74 12.42
N SER A 169 -2.66 1.01 11.43
CA SER A 169 -3.53 0.38 10.45
C SER A 169 -3.20 -1.10 10.31
N GLU A 170 -4.23 -1.93 10.24
CA GLU A 170 -4.14 -3.36 10.01
C GLU A 170 -5.13 -3.75 8.92
N GLY A 171 -4.65 -4.47 7.92
CA GLY A 171 -5.46 -5.01 6.85
C GLY A 171 -5.14 -6.47 6.59
N ARG A 172 -6.17 -7.25 6.27
CA ARG A 172 -6.04 -8.65 5.86
C ARG A 172 -6.95 -8.89 4.67
N ASN A 173 -6.41 -9.48 3.63
CA ASN A 173 -7.17 -9.88 2.46
C ASN A 173 -6.85 -11.33 2.14
N MET A 174 -7.83 -12.02 1.59
CA MET A 174 -7.71 -13.40 1.13
C MET A 174 -8.52 -13.57 -0.14
N ALA A 175 -8.00 -14.30 -1.09
CA ALA A 175 -8.72 -14.60 -2.31
C ALA A 175 -8.55 -16.05 -2.72
N PHE A 176 -9.61 -16.58 -3.31
CA PHE A 176 -9.62 -17.87 -4.01
C PHE A 176 -10.05 -17.63 -5.45
N LEU A 177 -9.31 -18.19 -6.37
CA LEU A 177 -9.59 -18.14 -7.80
C LEU A 177 -9.63 -19.56 -8.35
N LEU A 178 -10.70 -19.90 -9.06
CA LEU A 178 -10.78 -21.09 -9.90
C LEU A 178 -11.04 -20.65 -11.33
N GLN A 179 -10.28 -21.18 -12.26
CA GLN A 179 -10.41 -20.89 -13.69
C GLN A 179 -10.35 -22.21 -14.47
N GLY A 180 -11.26 -22.35 -15.39
CA GLY A 180 -11.27 -23.41 -16.38
C GLY A 180 -11.18 -22.82 -17.78
N HIS A 181 -10.24 -23.30 -18.56
CA HIS A 181 -10.09 -23.01 -19.99
C HIS A 181 -10.26 -24.32 -20.76
N TYR A 182 -11.27 -24.40 -21.59
CA TYR A 182 -11.58 -25.59 -22.37
C TYR A 182 -11.64 -25.23 -23.85
N PHE A 183 -10.86 -25.95 -24.63
CA PHE A 183 -10.77 -25.81 -26.08
C PHE A 183 -11.28 -27.08 -26.74
N LEU A 184 -12.25 -26.96 -27.64
CA LEU A 184 -12.96 -28.06 -28.26
C LEU A 184 -12.88 -27.91 -29.76
N LEU A 185 -12.51 -29.01 -30.46
CA LEU A 185 -12.50 -29.14 -31.92
C LEU A 185 -11.69 -28.02 -32.62
N ASP A 186 -10.68 -27.49 -31.98
CA ASP A 186 -9.85 -26.38 -32.45
C ASP A 186 -10.62 -25.09 -32.82
N ARG A 187 -11.90 -24.98 -32.44
CA ARG A 187 -12.76 -23.86 -32.83
C ARG A 187 -13.65 -23.28 -31.73
N TYR A 188 -13.91 -24.03 -30.67
CA TYR A 188 -14.74 -23.53 -29.56
C TYR A 188 -13.90 -23.36 -28.29
N VAL A 189 -13.83 -22.14 -27.76
CA VAL A 189 -13.12 -21.85 -26.51
C VAL A 189 -14.12 -21.46 -25.44
N PHE A 190 -14.06 -22.11 -24.32
CA PHE A 190 -14.87 -21.81 -23.13
C PHE A 190 -13.95 -21.42 -21.98
N ASP A 191 -14.16 -20.23 -21.43
CA ASP A 191 -13.49 -19.76 -20.22
C ASP A 191 -14.52 -19.58 -19.11
N VAL A 192 -14.23 -20.12 -17.95
CA VAL A 192 -15.05 -19.92 -16.75
C VAL A 192 -14.13 -19.54 -15.61
N THR A 193 -14.48 -18.48 -14.88
CA THR A 193 -13.72 -18.03 -13.72
C THR A 193 -14.69 -17.83 -12.55
N ALA A 194 -14.27 -18.29 -11.39
CA ALA A 194 -14.95 -18.05 -10.13
C ALA A 194 -13.94 -17.48 -9.14
N ARG A 195 -14.16 -16.25 -8.68
CA ARG A 195 -13.30 -15.59 -7.72
C ARG A 195 -14.07 -15.22 -6.46
N TRP A 196 -13.50 -15.54 -5.31
CA TRP A 196 -13.96 -15.12 -3.98
C TRP A 196 -12.91 -14.24 -3.34
N ASP A 197 -13.26 -13.01 -3.01
CA ASP A 197 -12.40 -12.06 -2.33
C ASP A 197 -12.93 -11.75 -0.94
N GLY A 198 -12.09 -11.94 0.06
CA GLY A 198 -12.35 -11.56 1.44
C GLY A 198 -11.44 -10.41 1.89
N SER A 199 -11.99 -9.44 2.61
CA SER A 199 -11.23 -8.31 3.14
C SER A 199 -11.76 -7.83 4.48
N THR A 200 -10.83 -7.45 5.38
CA THR A 200 -11.18 -6.79 6.64
C THR A 200 -11.68 -5.37 6.47
N ARG A 201 -11.53 -4.77 5.27
CA ARG A 201 -12.07 -3.43 4.95
C ARG A 201 -13.58 -3.41 4.89
N PHE A 202 -14.20 -4.56 4.63
CA PHE A 202 -15.64 -4.71 4.68
C PHE A 202 -16.13 -4.98 6.11
N GLY A 203 -17.34 -4.53 6.41
CA GLY A 203 -17.96 -4.73 7.72
C GLY A 203 -18.25 -6.20 8.04
N PRO A 204 -18.45 -6.53 9.31
CA PRO A 204 -18.88 -7.86 9.73
C PRO A 204 -20.13 -8.31 8.97
N GLY A 205 -20.13 -9.56 8.50
CA GLY A 205 -21.22 -10.14 7.72
C GLY A 205 -21.10 -9.97 6.20
N ASN A 206 -20.33 -8.99 5.70
CA ASN A 206 -20.16 -8.71 4.26
C ASN A 206 -18.69 -8.76 3.83
N ARG A 207 -17.87 -9.54 4.49
CA ARG A 207 -16.41 -9.58 4.23
C ARG A 207 -16.03 -10.28 2.96
N TRP A 208 -16.92 -11.06 2.37
CA TRP A 208 -16.66 -11.87 1.20
C TRP A 208 -17.50 -11.40 0.01
N GLY A 209 -16.86 -11.25 -1.14
CA GLY A 209 -17.48 -11.01 -2.43
C GLY A 209 -17.23 -12.18 -3.37
N PHE A 210 -18.23 -12.50 -4.20
CA PHE A 210 -18.12 -13.52 -5.24
C PHE A 210 -18.23 -12.87 -6.61
N PHE A 211 -17.27 -13.15 -7.49
CA PHE A 211 -17.10 -12.52 -8.79
C PHE A 211 -16.95 -13.61 -9.86
N PRO A 212 -18.06 -14.13 -10.40
CA PRO A 212 -18.02 -15.08 -11.49
C PRO A 212 -17.83 -14.39 -12.84
N SER A 213 -17.17 -15.07 -13.78
CA SER A 213 -17.18 -14.69 -15.19
C SER A 213 -17.18 -15.93 -16.09
N ALA A 214 -17.73 -15.78 -17.27
CA ALA A 214 -17.70 -16.78 -18.31
C ALA A 214 -17.53 -16.13 -19.68
N SER A 215 -16.83 -16.80 -20.58
CA SER A 215 -16.75 -16.40 -21.99
C SER A 215 -16.80 -17.62 -22.91
N VAL A 216 -17.34 -17.40 -24.10
CA VAL A 216 -17.34 -18.36 -25.19
C VAL A 216 -16.76 -17.64 -26.41
N LYS A 217 -15.77 -18.23 -27.06
CA LYS A 217 -15.24 -17.80 -28.35
C LYS A 217 -15.48 -18.90 -29.38
N TRP A 218 -16.04 -18.54 -30.51
CA TRP A 218 -16.22 -19.41 -31.67
C TRP A 218 -15.33 -18.91 -32.81
N LEU A 219 -14.40 -19.73 -33.22
CA LEU A 219 -13.53 -19.50 -34.37
C LEU A 219 -14.30 -19.95 -35.62
N ILE A 220 -14.98 -19.03 -36.26
CA ILE A 220 -15.82 -19.30 -37.41
C ILE A 220 -14.95 -19.65 -38.62
N SER A 221 -13.76 -19.08 -38.71
CA SER A 221 -12.76 -19.40 -39.73
C SER A 221 -12.36 -20.87 -39.75
N GLU A 222 -12.49 -21.58 -38.64
CA GLU A 222 -12.19 -23.03 -38.57
C GLU A 222 -13.36 -23.92 -38.96
N GLU A 223 -14.49 -23.35 -39.42
CA GLU A 223 -15.64 -24.10 -39.86
C GLU A 223 -15.60 -24.36 -41.37
N LYS A 224 -15.87 -25.58 -41.76
CA LYS A 224 -15.84 -26.01 -43.18
C LYS A 224 -16.68 -25.14 -44.13
N PHE A 225 -17.76 -24.51 -43.63
CA PHE A 225 -18.56 -23.61 -44.45
C PHE A 225 -17.89 -22.27 -44.72
N PHE A 226 -16.78 -21.97 -44.01
CA PHE A 226 -16.04 -20.72 -44.13
C PHE A 226 -14.78 -20.82 -45.02
N ASP A 227 -14.43 -22.03 -45.51
CA ASP A 227 -13.25 -22.32 -46.34
C ASP A 227 -13.15 -21.40 -47.57
N PHE A 228 -14.27 -20.81 -48.03
CA PHE A 228 -14.29 -19.86 -49.15
C PHE A 228 -13.52 -18.54 -48.88
N ALA A 229 -13.22 -18.24 -47.63
CA ALA A 229 -12.59 -17.02 -47.19
C ALA A 229 -11.08 -17.17 -46.89
N ASP A 230 -10.53 -18.38 -46.90
CA ASP A 230 -9.16 -18.69 -46.49
C ASP A 230 -8.09 -17.91 -47.28
N ASP A 231 -8.38 -17.54 -48.51
CA ASP A 231 -7.41 -16.77 -49.36
C ASP A 231 -7.20 -15.31 -48.90
N TRP A 232 -8.12 -14.76 -48.11
CA TRP A 232 -8.12 -13.33 -47.76
C TRP A 232 -8.40 -13.01 -46.31
N MET A 233 -8.77 -14.00 -45.49
CA MET A 233 -9.12 -13.83 -44.09
C MET A 233 -8.47 -14.93 -43.24
N ASP A 234 -7.49 -14.56 -42.40
CA ASP A 234 -6.74 -15.49 -41.54
C ASP A 234 -7.55 -15.94 -40.31
N GLU A 235 -8.33 -15.05 -39.70
CA GLU A 235 -9.15 -15.37 -38.53
C GLU A 235 -10.47 -14.59 -38.55
N PHE A 236 -11.56 -15.31 -38.37
CA PHE A 236 -12.87 -14.76 -38.05
C PHE A 236 -13.42 -15.42 -36.81
N ALA A 237 -13.60 -14.67 -35.72
CA ALA A 237 -14.07 -15.21 -34.48
C ALA A 237 -15.17 -14.34 -33.84
N LEU A 238 -16.13 -14.99 -33.22
CA LEU A 238 -17.15 -14.35 -32.39
C LEU A 238 -16.89 -14.68 -30.94
N ARG A 239 -16.84 -13.66 -30.07
CA ARG A 239 -16.69 -13.84 -28.62
C ARG A 239 -17.84 -13.18 -27.88
N LEU A 240 -18.43 -13.94 -26.95
CA LEU A 240 -19.38 -13.44 -25.98
C LEU A 240 -18.81 -13.65 -24.58
N SER A 241 -18.88 -12.62 -23.73
CA SER A 241 -18.41 -12.71 -22.37
C SER A 241 -19.35 -11.99 -21.40
N TYR A 242 -19.47 -12.55 -20.20
CA TYR A 242 -20.20 -11.95 -19.09
C TYR A 242 -19.39 -12.10 -17.81
N GLY A 243 -19.43 -11.10 -16.95
CA GLY A 243 -18.73 -11.14 -15.68
C GLY A 243 -19.26 -10.12 -14.69
N VAL A 244 -19.08 -10.44 -13.43
CA VAL A 244 -19.38 -9.56 -12.30
C VAL A 244 -18.07 -9.07 -11.72
N THR A 245 -17.97 -7.76 -11.49
CA THR A 245 -16.82 -7.13 -10.87
C THR A 245 -17.24 -6.35 -9.63
N GLY A 246 -16.30 -6.10 -8.73
CA GLY A 246 -16.53 -5.30 -7.54
C GLY A 246 -15.32 -4.45 -7.18
N ASN A 247 -15.55 -3.40 -6.42
CA ASN A 247 -14.50 -2.54 -5.89
C ASN A 247 -14.36 -2.73 -4.39
N ARG A 248 -13.11 -2.73 -3.93
CA ARG A 248 -12.78 -2.72 -2.51
C ARG A 248 -12.59 -1.27 -2.05
N PRO A 249 -13.09 -0.88 -0.86
CA PRO A 249 -12.83 0.44 -0.29
C PRO A 249 -11.32 0.72 -0.14
N ASP A 250 -10.91 1.96 -0.39
CA ASP A 250 -9.50 2.35 -0.30
C ASP A 250 -9.01 2.46 1.15
N TYR A 251 -9.91 2.77 2.08
CA TYR A 251 -9.59 3.00 3.49
C TYR A 251 -9.97 1.82 4.38
N GLU A 252 -9.12 1.54 5.35
CA GLU A 252 -9.43 0.63 6.45
C GLU A 252 -10.49 1.25 7.38
N TYR A 253 -11.25 0.41 8.06
CA TYR A 253 -12.20 0.82 9.12
C TYR A 253 -13.37 1.74 8.69
N LEU A 254 -13.67 1.86 7.40
CA LEU A 254 -14.82 2.67 6.93
C LEU A 254 -16.17 2.20 7.48
N HIS A 255 -16.27 0.95 7.89
CA HIS A 255 -17.50 0.38 8.47
C HIS A 255 -17.71 0.70 9.95
N TYR A 256 -16.73 1.33 10.62
CA TYR A 256 -16.87 1.81 11.98
C TYR A 256 -17.36 3.25 12.00
N ALA A 257 -18.24 3.55 12.96
CA ALA A 257 -18.58 4.93 13.26
C ALA A 257 -17.32 5.68 13.75
N ARG A 258 -17.05 6.85 13.16
CA ARG A 258 -15.94 7.71 13.55
C ARG A 258 -16.48 8.85 14.41
N TYR A 259 -15.85 9.07 15.54
CA TYR A 259 -16.17 10.17 16.44
C TYR A 259 -14.96 11.10 16.53
N ASN A 260 -15.21 12.40 16.41
CA ASN A 260 -14.20 13.41 16.68
C ASN A 260 -14.52 14.02 18.05
N SER A 261 -13.53 14.08 18.92
CA SER A 261 -13.63 14.83 20.18
C SER A 261 -13.35 16.30 19.90
N PHE A 262 -14.24 17.18 20.36
CA PHE A 262 -14.04 18.62 20.32
C PHE A 262 -13.47 19.08 21.67
N GLY A 263 -12.51 20.00 21.63
CA GLY A 263 -11.92 20.59 22.84
C GLY A 263 -12.87 21.52 23.62
N THR A 264 -14.09 21.71 23.12
CA THR A 264 -15.14 22.44 23.84
C THR A 264 -15.98 21.46 24.64
N SER A 265 -15.98 21.61 25.94
CA SER A 265 -16.80 20.82 26.86
C SER A 265 -18.05 21.60 27.29
N TYR A 266 -19.14 20.90 27.42
CA TYR A 266 -20.27 21.39 28.19
C TYR A 266 -20.19 20.75 29.60
N ILE A 267 -19.97 21.58 30.62
CA ILE A 267 -19.80 21.11 32.01
C ILE A 267 -18.64 20.05 32.13
N ASP A 268 -17.45 20.41 31.64
CA ASP A 268 -16.23 19.57 31.71
C ASP A 268 -16.33 18.14 31.08
N ILE A 269 -17.37 17.91 30.28
CA ILE A 269 -17.50 16.65 29.52
C ILE A 269 -17.12 16.91 28.07
N PRO A 270 -16.16 16.16 27.48
CA PRO A 270 -15.81 16.30 26.07
C PRO A 270 -17.01 16.07 25.15
N ALA A 271 -17.29 17.02 24.24
CA ALA A 271 -18.30 16.83 23.23
C ALA A 271 -17.77 15.88 22.12
N ILE A 272 -18.63 14.96 21.67
CA ILE A 272 -18.36 13.99 20.60
C ILE A 272 -19.34 14.25 19.46
N LYS A 273 -18.84 14.26 18.23
CA LYS A 273 -19.64 14.33 17.00
C LYS A 273 -19.38 13.12 16.12
#